data_5450e4b599e7f6176b6d7cc692a396c2
#
_entry.id   5450e4b599e7f6176b6d7cc692a396c2
#
_cell.length_a   1.000
_cell.length_b   1.000
_cell.length_c   1.000
_cell.angle_alpha   90.00
_cell.angle_beta   90.00
_cell.angle_gamma   90.00
#
_symmetry.space_group_name_H-M   'P 1'
#
loop_
_entity.id
_entity.type
_entity.pdbx_description
1 polymer ?
#
loop_
_entity_poly.entity_id
_entity_poly.type
_entity_poly.pdbx_seq_one_letter_code
_entity_poly.pdbx_strand_id
1 'polypeptide(L)' 'MGKNQHVVPHSGGWAVKSAGATRASSVHSRQADAIDAARSAARTQNSELLIHGRNGQ' A
#
# COMPACT_ATOMS: atom_id res chain seq x y z
N MET A 1 -16.63 2.01 7.44
CA MET A 1 -15.84 1.92 6.22
C MET A 1 -14.36 2.10 6.52
N GLY A 2 -13.52 1.20 6.01
CA GLY A 2 -12.10 1.30 6.18
C GLY A 2 -11.47 2.28 5.21
N LYS A 3 -10.22 2.64 5.48
CA LYS A 3 -9.46 3.50 4.60
C LYS A 3 -8.86 2.69 3.46
N ASN A 4 -8.82 3.27 2.28
CA ASN A 4 -8.20 2.64 1.13
C ASN A 4 -6.71 2.43 1.38
N GLN A 5 -6.18 1.38 0.78
CA GLN A 5 -4.77 1.04 0.92
C GLN A 5 -4.03 1.45 -0.35
N HIS A 6 -2.87 2.06 -0.18
CA HIS A 6 -2.03 2.49 -1.30
C HIS A 6 -0.71 1.76 -1.25
N VAL A 7 -0.27 1.27 -2.42
CA VAL A 7 1.07 0.72 -2.59
C VAL A 7 1.87 1.76 -3.37
N VAL A 8 2.88 2.33 -2.74
CA VAL A 8 3.63 3.44 -3.32
C VAL A 8 5.13 3.13 -3.30
N PRO A 9 5.90 3.70 -4.23
CA PRO A 9 7.35 3.58 -4.18
C PRO A 9 7.90 4.18 -2.89
N HIS A 10 8.90 3.54 -2.35
CA HIS A 10 9.55 3.98 -1.13
C HIS A 10 11.05 3.77 -1.30
N SER A 11 11.84 4.48 -0.53
CA SER A 11 13.30 4.39 -0.63
C SER A 11 13.76 2.92 -0.54
N GLY A 12 14.27 2.41 -1.65
CA GLY A 12 14.74 1.03 -1.73
C GLY A 12 13.66 -0.03 -1.83
N GLY A 13 12.39 0.35 -2.03
CA GLY A 13 11.35 -0.66 -2.11
C GLY A 13 9.96 -0.07 -2.31
N TRP A 14 8.98 -0.64 -1.62
CA TRP A 14 7.57 -0.27 -1.73
C TRP A 14 6.94 -0.20 -0.36
N ALA A 15 6.05 0.75 -0.18
CA ALA A 15 5.36 0.93 1.10
C ALA A 15 3.86 0.77 0.93
N VAL A 16 3.24 0.22 1.96
CA VAL A 16 1.78 0.15 2.06
C VAL A 16 1.33 1.24 3.01
N LYS A 17 0.44 2.11 2.55
CA LYS A 17 -0.06 3.23 3.36
C LYS A 17 -1.57 3.27 3.30
N SER A 18 -2.20 3.53 4.43
CA SER A 18 -3.63 3.82 4.47
C SER A 18 -3.85 5.26 3.99
N ALA A 19 -5.00 5.50 3.35
CA ALA A 19 -5.34 6.84 2.87
C ALA A 19 -5.30 7.83 4.04
N GLY A 20 -4.61 8.95 3.82
CA GLY A 20 -4.47 9.98 4.84
C GLY A 20 -3.41 9.72 5.89
N ALA A 21 -2.77 8.55 5.87
CA ALA A 21 -1.73 8.23 6.84
C ALA A 21 -0.42 8.91 6.47
N THR A 22 0.32 9.37 7.48
CA THR A 22 1.64 9.95 7.27
C THR A 22 2.73 8.89 7.30
N ARG A 23 2.45 7.73 7.87
CA ARG A 23 3.42 6.64 7.98
C ARG A 23 2.95 5.43 7.20
N ALA A 24 3.91 4.70 6.66
CA ALA A 24 3.62 3.42 6.03
C ALA A 24 3.21 2.40 7.07
N SER A 25 2.22 1.57 6.74
CA SER A 25 1.83 0.44 7.59
C SER A 25 2.90 -0.64 7.53
N SER A 26 3.51 -0.82 6.36
CA SER A 26 4.59 -1.77 6.19
C SER A 26 5.43 -1.35 4.99
N VAL A 27 6.67 -1.85 4.94
CA VAL A 27 7.59 -1.58 3.84
C VAL A 27 8.13 -2.92 3.35
N HIS A 28 8.21 -3.08 2.04
CA HIS A 28 8.62 -4.33 1.41
C HIS A 28 9.65 -4.03 0.32
N SER A 29 10.54 -4.98 0.08
CA SER A 29 11.55 -4.81 -0.97
C SER A 29 10.99 -5.02 -2.37
N ARG A 30 9.86 -5.71 -2.49
CA ARG A 30 9.23 -6.02 -3.77
C ARG A 30 7.82 -5.47 -3.83
N GLN A 31 7.43 -5.00 -5.02
CA GLN A 31 6.07 -4.53 -5.24
C GLN A 31 5.05 -5.64 -5.00
N ALA A 32 5.34 -6.86 -5.43
CA ALA A 32 4.41 -7.97 -5.26
C ALA A 32 4.11 -8.23 -3.78
N ASP A 33 5.13 -8.16 -2.93
CA ASP A 33 4.95 -8.35 -1.49
C ASP A 33 4.10 -7.23 -0.89
N ALA A 34 4.35 -5.99 -1.32
CA ALA A 34 3.57 -4.86 -0.85
C ALA A 34 2.11 -4.98 -1.31
N ILE A 35 1.89 -5.42 -2.54
CA ILE A 35 0.54 -5.61 -3.07
C ILE A 35 -0.20 -6.66 -2.27
N ASP A 36 0.45 -7.78 -1.94
CA ASP A 36 -0.17 -8.83 -1.14
C ASP A 36 -0.56 -8.32 0.24
N ALA A 37 0.33 -7.57 0.89
CA ALA A 37 0.05 -7.01 2.21
C ALA A 37 -1.09 -5.99 2.14
N ALA A 38 -1.08 -5.13 1.13
CA ALA A 38 -2.12 -4.12 0.96
C ALA A 38 -3.46 -4.75 0.63
N ARG A 39 -3.46 -5.81 -0.17
CA ARG A 39 -4.69 -6.53 -0.52
C ARG A 39 -5.33 -7.14 0.73
N SER A 40 -4.51 -7.74 1.58
CA SER A 40 -4.99 -8.31 2.83
C SER A 40 -5.58 -7.22 3.73
N ALA A 41 -4.90 -6.09 3.84
CA ALA A 41 -5.39 -4.98 4.66
C ALA A 41 -6.69 -4.40 4.09
N ALA A 42 -6.77 -4.25 2.77
CA ALA A 42 -7.97 -3.72 2.13
C ALA A 42 -9.17 -4.66 2.34
N ARG A 43 -8.91 -5.97 2.25
CA ARG A 43 -9.96 -6.96 2.47
C ARG A 43 -10.47 -6.90 3.91
N THR A 44 -9.55 -6.81 4.87
CA THR A 44 -9.92 -6.73 6.29
C THR A 44 -10.75 -5.49 6.56
N GLN A 45 -10.41 -4.35 5.93
CA GLN A 45 -11.11 -3.10 6.15
C GLN A 45 -12.27 -2.88 5.19
N ASN A 46 -12.52 -3.84 4.30
CA ASN A 46 -13.56 -3.72 3.27
C ASN A 46 -13.38 -2.42 2.47
N SER A 47 -12.16 -2.18 2.01
CA SER A 47 -11.79 -0.98 1.29
C SER A 47 -11.11 -1.33 -0.02
N GLU A 48 -10.66 -0.33 -0.75
CA GLU A 48 -10.05 -0.51 -2.05
C GLU A 48 -8.53 -0.51 -1.95
N LEU A 49 -7.90 -1.21 -2.89
CA LEU A 49 -6.45 -1.25 -3.05
C LEU A 49 -6.08 -0.39 -4.26
N LEU A 50 -5.16 0.55 -4.04
CA LEU A 50 -4.68 1.45 -5.08
C LEU A 50 -3.18 1.26 -5.23
N ILE A 51 -2.74 0.83 -6.40
CA ILE A 51 -1.34 0.54 -6.68
C ILE A 51 -0.76 1.66 -7.53
N HIS A 52 0.33 2.26 -7.05
CA HIS A 52 1.03 3.33 -7.75
C HIS A 52 2.28 2.78 -8.42
N GLY A 53 2.59 3.27 -9.62
CA GLY A 53 3.79 2.88 -10.32
C GLY A 53 5.03 3.56 -9.76
N ARG A 54 6.21 3.18 -10.28
CA ARG A 54 7.48 3.70 -9.79
C ARG A 54 7.60 5.22 -9.94
N ASN A 55 6.91 5.76 -10.93
CA ASN A 55 6.93 7.20 -11.18
C ASN A 55 5.73 7.92 -10.57
N GLY A 56 5.07 7.29 -9.62
CA GLY A 56 3.96 7.90 -8.89
C GLY A 56 2.61 7.82 -9.59
N GLN A 57 2.50 6.99 -10.60
CA GLN A 57 1.23 6.81 -11.30
C GLN A 57 0.30 5.88 -10.56
#